data_99c0a795fde9895dca3acaab4564e771
#
_entry.id   99c0a795fde9895dca3acaab4564e771
#
_cell.length_a   1.000
_cell.length_b   1.000
_cell.length_c   1.000
_cell.angle_alpha   90.00
_cell.angle_beta   90.00
_cell.angle_gamma   90.00
#
_symmetry.space_group_name_H-M   'P 1'
#
loop_
_entity.id
_entity.type
_entity.pdbx_description
1 polymer ?
#
loop_
_entity_poly.entity_id
_entity_poly.type
_entity_poly.pdbx_seq_one_letter_code
_entity_poly.pdbx_strand_id
1 'polypeptide(L)'
;MNSNIIHRFILPITLLGLISAQTVALNDKTITILKDEVVLEVRGLVCSFCAVGLQGGLSSLKYVDKKKYNNGVFVDVEYQYAVIAEKSDQDIDIDEAITMITKSGYEVLSVYTNRTGEKIEVRKFEAKKDEK
;
A
#
# COMPACT_ATOMS: atom_id res chain seq x y z
N MET A 1 10.26 62.66 21.27
CA MET A 1 9.05 61.85 21.09
C MET A 1 9.28 60.87 20.00
N ASN A 2 9.80 59.72 20.35
CA ASN A 2 10.09 58.67 19.39
C ASN A 2 9.13 57.53 19.65
N SER A 3 8.04 57.51 18.92
CA SER A 3 7.17 56.37 18.90
C SER A 3 7.77 55.31 17.99
N ASN A 4 8.57 54.44 18.57
CA ASN A 4 9.01 53.26 17.88
C ASN A 4 7.85 52.28 17.79
N ILE A 5 7.09 52.41 16.73
CA ILE A 5 6.12 51.41 16.36
C ILE A 5 6.92 50.27 15.75
N ILE A 6 7.32 49.32 16.59
CA ILE A 6 7.84 48.04 16.12
C ILE A 6 6.66 47.28 15.59
N HIS A 7 6.44 47.36 14.30
CA HIS A 7 5.55 46.46 13.61
C HIS A 7 6.20 45.07 13.67
N ARG A 8 5.88 44.35 14.73
CA ARG A 8 6.11 42.92 14.75
C ARG A 8 5.19 42.31 13.72
N PHE A 9 5.68 42.20 12.51
CA PHE A 9 5.12 41.29 11.53
C PHE A 9 5.29 39.92 12.10
N ILE A 10 4.27 39.44 12.81
CA ILE A 10 4.10 38.02 13.08
C ILE A 10 3.67 37.44 11.74
N LEU A 11 4.66 37.01 10.98
CA LEU A 11 4.43 36.17 9.83
C LEU A 11 3.76 34.90 10.37
N PRO A 12 2.53 34.54 9.98
CA PRO A 12 2.02 33.24 10.29
C PRO A 12 2.91 32.26 9.51
N ILE A 13 3.76 31.56 10.23
CA ILE A 13 4.41 30.37 9.72
C ILE A 13 3.26 29.38 9.50
N THR A 14 2.69 29.43 8.32
CA THR A 14 1.86 28.35 7.82
C THR A 14 2.80 27.13 7.75
N LEU A 15 2.74 26.34 8.80
CA LEU A 15 3.31 25.00 8.81
C LEU A 15 2.54 24.22 7.75
N LEU A 16 2.98 24.36 6.49
CA LEU A 16 2.57 23.46 5.43
C LEU A 16 3.07 22.09 5.87
N GLY A 17 2.19 21.30 6.49
CA GLY A 17 2.47 19.93 6.76
C GLY A 17 2.85 19.27 5.44
N LEU A 18 4.12 18.99 5.26
CA LEU A 18 4.62 18.12 4.21
C LEU A 18 3.93 16.78 4.41
N ILE A 19 2.82 16.57 3.71
CA ILE A 19 2.26 15.25 3.51
C ILE A 19 3.32 14.55 2.67
N SER A 20 4.23 13.85 3.34
CA SER A 20 5.20 13.00 2.67
C SER A 20 4.41 11.90 1.99
N ALA A 21 4.15 12.05 0.69
CA ALA A 21 3.57 11.00 -0.10
C ALA A 21 4.56 9.83 -0.08
N GLN A 22 4.18 8.73 0.56
CA GLN A 22 4.96 7.52 0.63
C GLN A 22 4.80 6.78 -0.69
N THR A 23 5.86 6.75 -1.49
CA THR A 23 5.85 6.12 -2.82
C THR A 23 6.88 5.01 -2.93
N VAL A 24 6.55 3.99 -3.70
CA VAL A 24 7.47 2.93 -4.09
C VAL A 24 7.42 2.73 -5.60
N ALA A 25 8.54 2.35 -6.19
CA ALA A 25 8.61 2.00 -7.60
C ALA A 25 8.43 0.48 -7.75
N LEU A 26 7.41 0.06 -8.50
CA LEU A 26 7.14 -1.34 -8.84
C LEU A 26 6.98 -1.46 -10.36
N ASN A 27 7.80 -2.29 -10.99
CA ASN A 27 7.69 -2.58 -12.42
C ASN A 27 7.54 -1.33 -13.30
N ASP A 28 8.41 -0.35 -13.10
CA ASP A 28 8.42 0.95 -13.80
C ASP A 28 7.22 1.88 -13.50
N LYS A 29 6.42 1.55 -12.50
CA LYS A 29 5.33 2.40 -12.01
C LYS A 29 5.63 2.89 -10.60
N THR A 30 5.40 4.17 -10.37
CA THR A 30 5.42 4.75 -9.03
C THR A 30 4.05 4.62 -8.37
N ILE A 31 3.99 3.95 -7.23
CA ILE A 31 2.77 3.68 -6.48
C ILE A 31 2.82 4.45 -5.18
N THR A 32 1.76 5.20 -4.90
CA THR A 32 1.57 5.85 -3.60
C THR A 32 0.89 4.89 -2.64
N ILE A 33 1.48 4.69 -1.47
CA ILE A 33 0.91 3.84 -0.42
C ILE A 33 0.37 4.77 0.67
N LEU A 34 -0.94 4.78 0.81
CA LEU A 34 -1.62 5.58 1.83
C LEU A 34 -1.52 4.90 3.20
N LYS A 35 -1.81 5.66 4.25
CA LYS A 35 -1.94 5.09 5.59
C LYS A 35 -3.01 3.98 5.60
N ASP A 36 -2.76 2.93 6.35
CA ASP A 36 -3.62 1.75 6.45
C ASP A 36 -3.81 1.03 5.09
N GLU A 37 -2.74 0.97 4.30
CA GLU A 37 -2.68 0.18 3.08
C GLU A 37 -1.52 -0.80 3.10
N VAL A 38 -1.76 -1.97 2.51
CA VAL A 38 -0.75 -2.99 2.24
C VAL A 38 -0.68 -3.18 0.73
N VAL A 39 0.52 -3.04 0.17
CA VAL A 39 0.79 -3.31 -1.24
C VAL A 39 1.63 -4.57 -1.35
N LEU A 40 1.17 -5.52 -2.16
CA LEU A 40 1.88 -6.76 -2.44
C LEU A 40 2.26 -6.78 -3.92
N GLU A 41 3.55 -6.97 -4.20
CA GLU A 41 4.02 -7.27 -5.53
C GLU A 41 3.77 -8.74 -5.82
N VAL A 42 2.92 -9.02 -6.81
CA VAL A 42 2.43 -10.38 -7.11
C VAL A 42 2.81 -10.75 -8.53
N ARG A 43 3.63 -11.77 -8.69
CA ARG A 43 4.01 -12.30 -10.00
C ARG A 43 3.08 -13.41 -10.45
N GLY A 44 2.76 -13.43 -11.75
CA GLY A 44 1.94 -14.46 -12.37
C GLY A 44 0.50 -14.04 -12.67
N LEU A 45 0.16 -12.77 -12.47
CA LEU A 45 -1.14 -12.22 -12.85
C LEU A 45 -1.15 -11.98 -14.37
N VAL A 46 -1.84 -12.85 -15.11
CA VAL A 46 -1.80 -12.81 -16.60
C VAL A 46 -3.15 -12.49 -17.22
N CYS A 47 -4.24 -12.44 -16.46
CA CYS A 47 -5.56 -12.16 -16.97
C CYS A 47 -6.48 -11.46 -15.97
N SER A 48 -7.51 -10.78 -16.48
CA SER A 48 -8.50 -10.07 -15.64
C SER A 48 -9.29 -11.00 -14.73
N PHE A 49 -9.58 -12.24 -15.17
CA PHE A 49 -10.26 -13.23 -14.32
C PHE A 49 -9.41 -13.66 -13.13
N CYS A 50 -8.11 -13.77 -13.33
CA CYS A 50 -7.16 -14.06 -12.26
C CYS A 50 -7.19 -12.96 -11.21
N ALA A 51 -7.22 -11.70 -11.64
CA ALA A 51 -7.34 -10.55 -10.77
C ALA A 51 -8.63 -10.55 -9.95
N VAL A 52 -9.76 -10.87 -10.57
CA VAL A 52 -11.07 -10.94 -9.89
C VAL A 52 -11.08 -12.04 -8.83
N GLY A 53 -10.53 -13.20 -9.13
CA GLY A 53 -10.44 -14.31 -8.17
C GLY A 53 -9.55 -13.97 -6.99
N LEU A 54 -8.40 -13.39 -7.24
CA LEU A 54 -7.48 -12.95 -6.20
C LEU A 54 -8.08 -11.84 -5.34
N GLN A 55 -8.72 -10.86 -5.96
CA GLN A 55 -9.40 -9.77 -5.29
C GLN A 55 -10.50 -10.27 -4.35
N GLY A 56 -11.33 -11.21 -4.79
CA GLY A 56 -12.38 -11.82 -3.97
C GLY A 56 -11.80 -12.58 -2.77
N GLY A 57 -10.72 -13.32 -2.97
CA GLY A 57 -10.03 -14.02 -1.90
C GLY A 57 -9.44 -13.07 -0.86
N LEU A 58 -8.69 -12.07 -1.29
CA LEU A 58 -8.07 -11.09 -0.39
C LEU A 58 -9.10 -10.24 0.36
N SER A 59 -10.22 -9.93 -0.27
CA SER A 59 -11.29 -9.15 0.37
C SER A 59 -11.98 -9.91 1.51
N SER A 60 -11.84 -11.21 1.59
CA SER A 60 -12.36 -12.05 2.68
C SER A 60 -11.50 -12.03 3.95
N LEU A 61 -10.28 -11.48 3.88
CA LEU A 61 -9.40 -11.36 5.03
C LEU A 61 -10.01 -10.49 6.12
N LYS A 62 -9.74 -10.85 7.37
CA LYS A 62 -10.18 -10.08 8.53
C LYS A 62 -9.51 -8.70 8.53
N TYR A 63 -10.26 -7.68 8.92
CA TYR A 63 -9.81 -6.28 9.01
C TYR A 63 -9.59 -5.56 7.68
N VAL A 64 -10.04 -6.11 6.57
CA VAL A 64 -10.09 -5.39 5.29
C VAL A 64 -11.20 -4.33 5.33
N ASP A 65 -10.86 -3.09 4.97
CA ASP A 65 -11.82 -2.01 4.83
C ASP A 65 -12.53 -2.10 3.47
N LYS A 66 -13.69 -2.76 3.46
CA LYS A 66 -14.47 -3.02 2.24
C LYS A 66 -15.11 -1.78 1.61
N LYS A 67 -14.98 -0.61 2.24
CA LYS A 67 -15.48 0.66 1.70
C LYS A 67 -14.53 1.28 0.68
N LYS A 68 -13.26 0.90 0.72
CA LYS A 68 -12.24 1.38 -0.21
C LYS A 68 -12.10 0.40 -1.37
N TYR A 69 -11.71 0.90 -2.55
CA TYR A 69 -11.51 0.10 -3.74
C TYR A 69 -12.71 -0.79 -4.08
N ASN A 70 -12.49 -1.95 -4.64
CA ASN A 70 -13.52 -2.96 -4.83
C ASN A 70 -13.48 -3.96 -3.66
N ASN A 71 -14.40 -3.80 -2.71
CA ASN A 71 -14.43 -4.57 -1.45
C ASN A 71 -13.09 -4.59 -0.69
N GLY A 72 -12.40 -3.47 -0.68
CA GLY A 72 -11.15 -3.29 0.06
C GLY A 72 -9.88 -3.71 -0.67
N VAL A 73 -9.98 -4.17 -1.91
CA VAL A 73 -8.84 -4.69 -2.67
C VAL A 73 -8.81 -4.12 -4.09
N PHE A 74 -7.64 -3.72 -4.53
CA PHE A 74 -7.34 -3.35 -5.91
C PHE A 74 -6.24 -4.27 -6.45
N VAL A 75 -6.40 -4.79 -7.66
CA VAL A 75 -5.41 -5.63 -8.32
C VAL A 75 -5.07 -5.05 -9.68
N ASP A 76 -3.78 -4.84 -9.92
CA ASP A 76 -3.25 -4.35 -11.19
C ASP A 76 -2.50 -5.49 -11.91
N VAL A 77 -3.08 -5.94 -13.01
CA VAL A 77 -2.50 -7.04 -13.82
C VAL A 77 -1.32 -6.55 -14.65
N GLU A 78 -1.35 -5.32 -15.11
CA GLU A 78 -0.30 -4.75 -15.95
C GLU A 78 1.01 -4.58 -15.17
N TYR A 79 0.90 -4.05 -13.96
CA TYR A 79 2.06 -3.78 -13.10
C TYR A 79 2.27 -4.81 -11.99
N GLN A 80 1.49 -5.89 -11.98
CA GLN A 80 1.68 -7.06 -11.11
C GLN A 80 1.72 -6.73 -9.63
N TYR A 81 0.69 -6.04 -9.12
CA TYR A 81 0.56 -5.76 -7.69
C TYR A 81 -0.90 -5.76 -7.23
N ALA A 82 -1.08 -5.92 -5.94
CA ALA A 82 -2.37 -5.78 -5.26
C ALA A 82 -2.26 -4.78 -4.11
N VAL A 83 -3.32 -4.04 -3.87
CA VAL A 83 -3.48 -3.14 -2.73
C VAL A 83 -4.61 -3.65 -1.86
N ILE A 84 -4.38 -3.77 -0.56
CA ILE A 84 -5.38 -4.13 0.43
C ILE A 84 -5.54 -2.95 1.38
N ALA A 85 -6.76 -2.43 1.49
CA ALA A 85 -7.09 -1.41 2.48
C ALA A 85 -7.40 -2.06 3.82
N GLU A 86 -6.73 -1.59 4.88
CA GLU A 86 -6.94 -2.04 6.26
C GLU A 86 -7.95 -1.13 6.96
N LYS A 87 -8.72 -1.67 7.90
CA LYS A 87 -9.50 -0.85 8.82
C LYS A 87 -8.58 -0.05 9.72
N SER A 88 -9.00 1.17 10.07
CA SER A 88 -8.25 2.03 10.99
C SER A 88 -7.90 1.29 12.28
N ASP A 89 -6.62 1.32 12.66
CA ASP A 89 -6.08 0.68 13.87
C ASP A 89 -6.24 -0.86 13.94
N GLN A 90 -6.50 -1.50 12.79
CA GLN A 90 -6.64 -2.95 12.67
C GLN A 90 -5.86 -3.46 11.46
N ASP A 91 -4.86 -4.26 11.72
CA ASP A 91 -3.96 -4.78 10.69
C ASP A 91 -4.45 -6.14 10.18
N ILE A 92 -4.41 -6.34 8.86
CA ILE A 92 -4.60 -7.66 8.26
C ILE A 92 -3.42 -8.57 8.61
N ASP A 93 -3.68 -9.87 8.62
CA ASP A 93 -2.60 -10.86 8.70
C ASP A 93 -1.92 -11.00 7.34
N ILE A 94 -0.70 -10.47 7.25
CA ILE A 94 0.09 -10.48 6.01
C ILE A 94 0.47 -11.90 5.61
N ASP A 95 0.80 -12.77 6.56
CA ASP A 95 1.16 -14.16 6.26
C ASP A 95 -0.04 -14.95 5.74
N GLU A 96 -1.25 -14.65 6.22
CA GLU A 96 -2.48 -15.21 5.66
C GLU A 96 -2.71 -14.73 4.22
N ALA A 97 -2.50 -13.44 3.95
CA ALA A 97 -2.59 -12.88 2.60
C ALA A 97 -1.60 -13.54 1.64
N ILE A 98 -0.35 -13.69 2.06
CA ILE A 98 0.70 -14.36 1.27
C ILE A 98 0.32 -15.82 1.00
N THR A 99 -0.16 -16.51 2.01
CA THR A 99 -0.59 -17.93 1.88
C THR A 99 -1.73 -18.05 0.87
N MET A 100 -2.70 -17.14 0.92
CA MET A 100 -3.82 -17.12 -0.01
C MET A 100 -3.37 -16.90 -1.45
N ILE A 101 -2.48 -15.94 -1.67
CA ILE A 101 -1.90 -15.64 -2.99
C ILE A 101 -1.13 -16.83 -3.52
N THR A 102 -0.29 -17.42 -2.69
CA THR A 102 0.54 -18.59 -3.06
C THR A 102 -0.28 -19.83 -3.38
N LYS A 103 -1.32 -20.11 -2.59
CA LYS A 103 -2.25 -21.21 -2.86
C LYS A 103 -3.05 -21.01 -4.15
N SER A 104 -3.26 -19.78 -4.56
CA SER A 104 -3.91 -19.45 -5.84
C SER A 104 -2.98 -19.61 -7.06
N GLY A 105 -1.72 -19.97 -6.86
CA GLY A 105 -0.73 -20.20 -7.92
C GLY A 105 0.11 -19.00 -8.28
N TYR A 106 0.05 -17.93 -7.49
CA TYR A 106 0.86 -16.72 -7.68
C TYR A 106 2.05 -16.69 -6.72
N GLU A 107 2.97 -15.78 -6.98
CA GLU A 107 4.15 -15.58 -6.14
C GLU A 107 4.19 -14.14 -5.61
N VAL A 108 4.45 -13.98 -4.31
CA VAL A 108 4.66 -12.67 -3.69
C VAL A 108 6.15 -12.38 -3.67
N LEU A 109 6.55 -11.27 -4.28
CA LEU A 109 7.95 -10.82 -4.33
C LEU A 109 8.29 -9.84 -3.22
N SER A 110 7.38 -8.96 -2.90
CA SER A 110 7.55 -7.98 -1.84
C SER A 110 6.22 -7.53 -1.24
N VAL A 111 6.28 -7.11 0.00
CA VAL A 111 5.15 -6.52 0.72
C VAL A 111 5.57 -5.17 1.28
N TYR A 112 4.76 -4.17 1.05
CA TYR A 112 4.93 -2.80 1.53
C TYR A 112 3.77 -2.45 2.43
N THR A 113 4.05 -1.95 3.63
CA THR A 113 3.04 -1.52 4.58
C THR A 113 3.27 -0.08 5.01
N ASN A 114 2.20 0.67 5.20
CA ASN A 114 2.24 2.04 5.69
C ASN A 114 1.21 2.22 6.81
N ARG A 115 1.47 1.60 7.95
CA ARG A 115 0.53 1.59 9.08
C ARG A 115 0.51 2.88 9.87
N THR A 116 1.64 3.56 9.93
CA THR A 116 1.77 4.83 10.67
C THR A 116 1.41 6.05 9.84
N GLY A 117 1.48 5.94 8.51
CA GLY A 117 1.37 7.05 7.57
C GLY A 117 2.68 7.84 7.39
N GLU A 118 3.74 7.51 8.13
CA GLU A 118 5.01 8.23 8.13
C GLU A 118 6.14 7.45 7.46
N LYS A 119 6.07 6.11 7.53
CA LYS A 119 7.14 5.24 7.04
C LYS A 119 6.56 3.99 6.38
N ILE A 120 7.09 3.68 5.19
CA ILE A 120 6.83 2.41 4.52
C ILE A 120 7.79 1.36 5.06
N GLU A 121 7.24 0.25 5.52
CA GLU A 121 7.99 -0.96 5.85
C GLU A 121 7.97 -1.91 4.66
N VAL A 122 9.10 -2.52 4.36
CA VAL A 122 9.29 -3.40 3.20
C VAL A 122 9.73 -4.78 3.66
N ARG A 123 9.04 -5.81 3.18
CA ARG A 123 9.43 -7.21 3.35
C ARG A 123 9.60 -7.83 1.97
N LYS A 124 10.82 -8.26 1.65
CA LYS A 124 11.15 -8.89 0.37
C LYS A 124 11.26 -10.40 0.52
N PHE A 125 10.84 -11.10 -0.52
CA PHE A 125 10.95 -12.55 -0.63
C PHE A 125 11.85 -12.89 -1.81
N GLU A 126 12.64 -13.95 -1.68
CA GLU A 126 13.40 -14.47 -2.80
C GLU A 126 12.46 -15.18 -3.78
N ALA A 127 12.55 -14.81 -5.05
CA ALA A 127 11.87 -15.53 -6.10
C ALA A 127 12.37 -17.00 -6.10
N LYS A 128 11.46 -17.95 -6.12
CA LYS A 128 11.84 -19.35 -6.34
C LYS A 128 12.59 -19.43 -7.66
N LYS A 129 13.86 -19.83 -7.60
CA LYS A 129 14.58 -20.23 -8.81
C LYS A 129 13.88 -21.47 -9.32
N ASP A 130 13.33 -21.38 -10.53
CA ASP A 130 12.88 -22.58 -11.22
C ASP A 130 14.10 -23.48 -11.38
N GLU A 131 14.23 -24.47 -10.53
CA GLU A 131 15.18 -25.55 -10.77
C GLU A 131 14.67 -26.33 -11.99
N LYS A 132 15.35 -26.11 -13.12
CA LYS A 132 15.15 -26.93 -14.30
C LYS A 132 15.76 -28.30 -14.07
#